data_d3c712461be16f0bf4a4384d1b3544fa
#
_entry.id   d3c712461be16f0bf4a4384d1b3544fa
#
_cell.length_a   1.000
_cell.length_b   1.000
_cell.length_c   1.000
_cell.angle_alpha   90.00
_cell.angle_beta   90.00
_cell.angle_gamma   90.00
#
_symmetry.space_group_name_H-M   'P 1'
#
loop_
_entity.id
_entity.type
_entity.pdbx_description
1 polymer ?
#
loop_
_entity_poly.entity_id
_entity_poly.type
_entity_poly.pdbx_seq_one_letter_code
_entity_poly.pdbx_strand_id
1 'polypeptide(L)'
;MLFTSSSRFVLAGFALTWAVSTAEPIGRRDDSCKDVHIFLAKGNNEPYPGRQGKLAGAICYGLDSCDYEDIQYYNPVEADYCASVTEGAQNGLSQVTAYAARCPDSKLVLSGYSQGAQIVGDVLGGGGGVFFNNCTQPANAALDPTTSPGNKIVAALVFGDTRHVAGQPYNVESGADATGLFPRSGDQLATLNRFSSVLRSYCVATDPICAASYGSEDATTHLTYFDVYTDAAAGWVKEMVSKAEDKSSTTSTTPSATMQSTTQSTTTTASSNSNSSAILTSSSAVPTSYRSAPFGNSTTNSTSSTVSSSTKATTASLSTSSSTASTTSGVTGSTTSSSQTAAATIAPVNGATRAQGYSGVILSVMGFLAFAL
;
A
#
# COMPACT_ATOMS: atom_id res chain seq x y z
N MET A 1 -42.91 80.70 37.14
CA MET A 1 -43.02 79.25 37.35
C MET A 1 -42.19 78.57 36.25
N LEU A 2 -41.01 78.15 36.62
CA LEU A 2 -40.02 77.54 35.70
C LEU A 2 -40.04 76.03 35.97
N PHE A 3 -40.41 75.26 34.97
CA PHE A 3 -40.34 73.78 34.99
C PHE A 3 -39.07 73.36 34.31
N THR A 4 -38.07 72.86 35.02
CA THR A 4 -36.89 72.23 34.56
C THR A 4 -37.15 70.69 34.34
N SER A 5 -37.11 70.26 33.08
CA SER A 5 -37.21 68.84 32.71
C SER A 5 -35.83 68.23 32.65
N SER A 6 -35.52 67.29 33.55
CA SER A 6 -34.28 66.54 33.52
C SER A 6 -34.44 65.25 32.68
N SER A 7 -33.87 65.24 31.49
CA SER A 7 -33.75 64.01 30.67
C SER A 7 -32.61 63.12 31.17
N ARG A 8 -32.92 61.95 31.66
CA ARG A 8 -31.94 60.89 31.98
C ARG A 8 -31.67 60.08 30.73
N PHE A 9 -30.47 60.19 30.19
CA PHE A 9 -29.98 59.25 29.17
C PHE A 9 -29.56 57.94 29.83
N VAL A 10 -30.23 56.84 29.50
CA VAL A 10 -29.80 55.50 29.84
C VAL A 10 -28.86 55.02 28.72
N LEU A 11 -27.58 54.90 29.01
CA LEU A 11 -26.61 54.27 28.16
C LEU A 11 -26.76 52.72 28.31
N ALA A 12 -27.37 52.11 27.33
CA ALA A 12 -27.36 50.67 27.19
C ALA A 12 -26.01 50.24 26.63
N GLY A 13 -25.14 49.68 27.48
CA GLY A 13 -23.86 49.09 27.07
C GLY A 13 -24.12 47.75 26.41
N PHE A 14 -23.93 47.63 25.09
CA PHE A 14 -23.84 46.39 24.37
C PHE A 14 -22.48 45.76 24.66
N ALA A 15 -22.45 44.73 25.52
CA ALA A 15 -21.30 43.88 25.66
C ALA A 15 -21.21 42.96 24.41
N LEU A 16 -20.34 43.23 23.48
CA LEU A 16 -19.95 42.29 22.41
C LEU A 16 -19.19 41.13 23.06
N THR A 17 -19.82 40.03 23.29
CA THR A 17 -19.15 38.77 23.60
C THR A 17 -18.52 38.24 22.29
N TRP A 18 -17.20 38.33 22.18
CA TRP A 18 -16.45 37.63 21.14
C TRP A 18 -16.50 36.14 21.46
N ALA A 19 -17.32 35.38 20.72
CA ALA A 19 -17.24 33.92 20.71
C ALA A 19 -15.89 33.56 20.07
N VAL A 20 -14.93 33.20 20.90
CA VAL A 20 -13.71 32.54 20.46
C VAL A 20 -14.15 31.17 19.95
N SER A 21 -14.31 31.04 18.64
CA SER A 21 -14.46 29.74 18.00
C SER A 21 -13.15 29.02 18.20
N THR A 22 -13.06 28.17 19.21
CA THR A 22 -11.99 27.19 19.31
C THR A 22 -12.18 26.26 18.14
N ALA A 23 -11.34 26.44 17.09
CA ALA A 23 -11.20 25.41 16.06
C ALA A 23 -10.86 24.11 16.79
N GLU A 24 -11.76 23.15 16.74
CA GLU A 24 -11.46 21.80 17.21
C GLU A 24 -10.21 21.30 16.49
N PRO A 25 -9.22 20.74 17.21
CA PRO A 25 -8.06 20.16 16.55
C PRO A 25 -8.56 19.07 15.63
N ILE A 26 -8.24 19.21 14.34
CA ILE A 26 -8.53 18.23 13.29
C ILE A 26 -8.06 16.86 13.79
N GLY A 27 -9.03 15.94 14.00
CA GLY A 27 -8.78 14.51 14.11
C GLY A 27 -8.04 14.08 15.37
N ARG A 28 -8.72 14.11 16.54
CA ARG A 28 -8.45 13.09 17.53
C ARG A 28 -8.81 11.76 16.88
N ARG A 29 -7.79 10.99 16.44
CA ARG A 29 -8.02 9.59 16.07
C ARG A 29 -8.76 8.97 17.26
N ASP A 30 -9.92 8.42 16.98
CA ASP A 30 -10.62 7.59 17.95
C ASP A 30 -9.69 6.38 18.18
N ASP A 31 -8.96 6.37 19.30
CA ASP A 31 -8.03 5.29 19.66
C ASP A 31 -8.73 3.97 19.98
N SER A 32 -10.06 3.91 19.81
CA SER A 32 -10.81 2.68 19.93
C SER A 32 -10.54 1.75 18.76
N CYS A 33 -10.36 0.45 19.07
CA CYS A 33 -10.23 -0.57 18.04
C CYS A 33 -11.53 -0.69 17.23
N LYS A 34 -11.40 -0.82 15.92
CA LYS A 34 -12.52 -1.11 15.02
C LYS A 34 -12.50 -2.58 14.64
N ASP A 35 -13.68 -3.14 14.35
CA ASP A 35 -13.80 -4.53 13.91
C ASP A 35 -13.14 -4.74 12.54
N VAL A 36 -13.23 -3.71 11.69
CA VAL A 36 -12.57 -3.64 10.39
C VAL A 36 -11.72 -2.37 10.32
N HIS A 37 -10.43 -2.52 10.06
CA HIS A 37 -9.51 -1.40 9.88
C HIS A 37 -8.79 -1.50 8.55
N ILE A 38 -8.78 -0.39 7.78
CA ILE A 38 -8.27 -0.34 6.41
C ILE A 38 -7.00 0.50 6.37
N PHE A 39 -5.93 -0.03 5.79
CA PHE A 39 -4.71 0.71 5.48
C PHE A 39 -4.70 1.09 4.00
N LEU A 40 -4.52 2.37 3.70
CA LEU A 40 -4.53 2.91 2.34
C LEU A 40 -3.14 3.39 1.91
N ALA A 41 -2.62 2.84 0.81
CA ALA A 41 -1.40 3.31 0.17
C ALA A 41 -1.74 4.02 -1.15
N LYS A 42 -1.65 5.35 -1.16
CA LYS A 42 -2.06 6.21 -2.28
C LYS A 42 -1.18 6.06 -3.53
N GLY A 43 -1.66 6.50 -4.68
CA GLY A 43 -0.87 6.61 -5.91
C GLY A 43 0.19 7.71 -5.85
N ASN A 44 1.08 7.72 -6.83
CA ASN A 44 2.09 8.77 -6.95
C ASN A 44 1.42 10.15 -7.07
N ASN A 45 1.99 11.15 -6.38
CA ASN A 45 1.52 12.54 -6.39
C ASN A 45 0.06 12.75 -5.92
N GLU A 46 -0.57 11.78 -5.30
CA GLU A 46 -1.91 11.97 -4.73
C GLU A 46 -1.85 12.59 -3.31
N PRO A 47 -2.80 13.48 -2.96
CA PRO A 47 -3.04 13.83 -1.57
C PRO A 47 -3.64 12.62 -0.82
N TYR A 48 -3.56 12.59 0.50
CA TYR A 48 -4.26 11.58 1.29
C TYR A 48 -5.78 11.84 1.32
N PRO A 49 -6.64 10.82 1.27
CA PRO A 49 -6.34 9.37 1.07
C PRO A 49 -6.21 8.97 -0.41
N GLY A 50 -6.13 9.90 -1.34
CA GLY A 50 -6.12 9.68 -2.76
C GLY A 50 -7.50 9.23 -3.30
N ARG A 51 -7.51 8.67 -4.50
CA ARG A 51 -8.72 8.11 -5.13
C ARG A 51 -9.35 6.98 -4.33
N GLN A 52 -8.56 6.31 -3.50
CA GLN A 52 -9.00 5.19 -2.66
C GLN A 52 -9.95 5.58 -1.51
N GLY A 53 -10.06 6.86 -1.18
CA GLY A 53 -11.02 7.32 -0.18
C GLY A 53 -12.46 6.90 -0.49
N LYS A 54 -12.83 6.87 -1.78
CA LYS A 54 -14.13 6.36 -2.25
C LYS A 54 -14.33 4.87 -1.92
N LEU A 55 -13.29 4.06 -2.13
CA LEU A 55 -13.31 2.64 -1.80
C LEU A 55 -13.42 2.39 -0.29
N ALA A 56 -12.64 3.11 0.53
CA ALA A 56 -12.72 3.00 1.99
C ALA A 56 -14.14 3.33 2.49
N GLY A 57 -14.74 4.40 1.98
CA GLY A 57 -16.14 4.74 2.27
C GLY A 57 -17.13 3.64 1.88
N ALA A 58 -16.95 3.03 0.71
CA ALA A 58 -17.80 1.94 0.22
C ALA A 58 -17.64 0.64 1.04
N ILE A 59 -16.42 0.33 1.49
CA ILE A 59 -16.17 -0.81 2.38
C ILE A 59 -16.86 -0.59 3.73
N CYS A 60 -16.66 0.57 4.35
CA CYS A 60 -17.21 0.86 5.68
C CYS A 60 -18.74 1.08 5.66
N TYR A 61 -19.32 1.41 4.50
CA TYR A 61 -20.77 1.59 4.41
C TYR A 61 -21.54 0.33 4.81
N GLY A 62 -22.35 0.43 5.88
CA GLY A 62 -23.14 -0.68 6.43
C GLY A 62 -22.37 -1.59 7.39
N LEU A 63 -21.14 -1.26 7.77
CA LEU A 63 -20.40 -1.87 8.87
C LEU A 63 -20.48 -0.95 10.10
N ASP A 64 -20.84 -1.48 11.26
CA ASP A 64 -21.02 -0.69 12.49
C ASP A 64 -19.70 -0.19 13.08
N SER A 65 -18.61 -0.91 12.83
CA SER A 65 -17.28 -0.65 13.40
C SER A 65 -16.20 -0.79 12.32
N CYS A 66 -15.99 0.31 11.59
CA CYS A 66 -15.05 0.38 10.47
C CYS A 66 -14.43 1.77 10.39
N ASP A 67 -13.13 1.82 10.13
CA ASP A 67 -12.39 3.04 9.82
C ASP A 67 -11.20 2.76 8.88
N TYR A 68 -10.42 3.79 8.57
CA TYR A 68 -9.20 3.65 7.80
C TYR A 68 -8.10 4.57 8.31
N GLU A 69 -6.87 4.23 7.98
CA GLU A 69 -5.72 5.12 8.07
C GLU A 69 -4.88 5.07 6.81
N ASP A 70 -4.18 6.17 6.54
CA ASP A 70 -3.26 6.26 5.41
C ASP A 70 -1.88 5.75 5.81
N ILE A 71 -1.27 4.89 4.99
CA ILE A 71 0.15 4.57 5.10
C ILE A 71 0.93 5.83 4.75
N GLN A 72 1.78 6.28 5.68
CA GLN A 72 2.48 7.57 5.55
C GLN A 72 3.75 7.42 4.73
N TYR A 73 3.87 8.20 3.66
CA TYR A 73 5.10 8.34 2.86
C TYR A 73 5.05 9.59 1.99
N TYR A 74 6.23 10.13 1.69
CA TYR A 74 6.40 11.30 0.85
C TYR A 74 6.53 10.90 -0.62
N ASN A 75 5.59 11.31 -1.47
CA ASN A 75 5.58 10.93 -2.87
C ASN A 75 5.03 11.98 -3.86
N PRO A 76 5.34 13.27 -3.70
CA PRO A 76 5.06 14.24 -4.76
C PRO A 76 5.86 13.87 -6.02
N VAL A 77 5.52 14.47 -7.17
CA VAL A 77 6.11 14.14 -8.47
C VAL A 77 7.64 14.25 -8.53
N GLU A 78 8.21 15.16 -7.74
CA GLU A 78 9.66 15.38 -7.65
C GLU A 78 10.37 14.42 -6.69
N ALA A 79 9.65 13.62 -5.91
CA ALA A 79 10.26 12.69 -4.97
C ALA A 79 11.00 11.56 -5.70
N ASP A 80 12.11 11.09 -5.13
CA ASP A 80 12.75 9.87 -5.60
C ASP A 80 11.81 8.67 -5.40
N TYR A 81 11.54 7.94 -6.49
CA TYR A 81 10.59 6.84 -6.48
C TYR A 81 10.96 5.75 -5.47
N CYS A 82 12.25 5.35 -5.45
CA CYS A 82 12.71 4.29 -4.54
C CYS A 82 12.70 4.73 -3.08
N ALA A 83 13.00 5.99 -2.79
CA ALA A 83 12.87 6.54 -1.44
C ALA A 83 11.40 6.47 -0.98
N SER A 84 10.46 6.91 -1.83
CA SER A 84 9.03 6.87 -1.54
C SER A 84 8.50 5.46 -1.27
N VAL A 85 8.83 4.48 -2.13
CA VAL A 85 8.35 3.10 -1.92
C VAL A 85 9.05 2.43 -0.73
N THR A 86 10.30 2.79 -0.44
CA THR A 86 11.01 2.31 0.76
C THR A 86 10.33 2.82 2.03
N GLU A 87 10.08 4.12 2.11
CA GLU A 87 9.38 4.75 3.23
C GLU A 87 7.98 4.15 3.41
N GLY A 88 7.22 4.05 2.31
CA GLY A 88 5.87 3.48 2.34
C GLY A 88 5.84 2.03 2.80
N ALA A 89 6.76 1.18 2.35
CA ALA A 89 6.84 -0.21 2.79
C ALA A 89 7.21 -0.33 4.28
N GLN A 90 8.18 0.46 4.75
CA GLN A 90 8.60 0.48 6.15
C GLN A 90 7.48 0.99 7.07
N ASN A 91 6.83 2.09 6.70
CA ASN A 91 5.73 2.65 7.46
C ASN A 91 4.51 1.73 7.42
N GLY A 92 4.19 1.12 6.28
CA GLY A 92 3.12 0.14 6.17
C GLY A 92 3.32 -1.06 7.10
N LEU A 93 4.53 -1.65 7.10
CA LEU A 93 4.89 -2.72 8.05
C LEU A 93 4.74 -2.28 9.50
N SER A 94 5.21 -1.08 9.84
CA SER A 94 5.15 -0.51 11.19
C SER A 94 3.71 -0.25 11.63
N GLN A 95 2.90 0.42 10.79
CA GLN A 95 1.52 0.78 11.09
C GLN A 95 0.64 -0.47 11.25
N VAL A 96 0.73 -1.42 10.32
CA VAL A 96 -0.02 -2.70 10.38
C VAL A 96 0.35 -3.49 11.64
N THR A 97 1.65 -3.56 11.97
CA THR A 97 2.13 -4.27 13.18
C THR A 97 1.65 -3.58 14.45
N ALA A 98 1.76 -2.26 14.52
CA ALA A 98 1.34 -1.49 15.70
C ALA A 98 -0.17 -1.57 15.93
N TYR A 99 -0.96 -1.51 14.85
CA TYR A 99 -2.42 -1.64 14.96
C TYR A 99 -2.83 -3.04 15.40
N ALA A 100 -2.28 -4.09 14.78
CA ALA A 100 -2.57 -5.47 15.14
C ALA A 100 -2.19 -5.81 16.60
N ALA A 101 -1.11 -5.21 17.11
CA ALA A 101 -0.69 -5.37 18.51
C ALA A 101 -1.66 -4.69 19.47
N ARG A 102 -2.15 -3.49 19.12
CA ARG A 102 -3.12 -2.73 19.93
C ARG A 102 -4.53 -3.29 19.85
N CYS A 103 -4.92 -3.79 18.66
CA CYS A 103 -6.25 -4.25 18.34
C CYS A 103 -6.22 -5.70 17.79
N PRO A 104 -5.96 -6.68 18.66
CA PRO A 104 -5.68 -8.07 18.24
C PRO A 104 -6.89 -8.79 17.60
N ASP A 105 -8.10 -8.29 17.85
CA ASP A 105 -9.35 -8.88 17.33
C ASP A 105 -9.84 -8.22 16.03
N SER A 106 -9.21 -7.11 15.62
CA SER A 106 -9.56 -6.41 14.39
C SER A 106 -9.19 -7.21 13.14
N LYS A 107 -10.06 -7.13 12.15
CA LYS A 107 -9.83 -7.63 10.79
C LYS A 107 -9.15 -6.52 9.99
N LEU A 108 -7.99 -6.80 9.42
CA LEU A 108 -7.19 -5.83 8.71
C LEU A 108 -7.41 -5.95 7.20
N VAL A 109 -7.57 -4.80 6.56
CA VAL A 109 -7.69 -4.67 5.10
C VAL A 109 -6.58 -3.77 4.60
N LEU A 110 -5.86 -4.17 3.56
CA LEU A 110 -4.85 -3.35 2.90
C LEU A 110 -5.35 -2.98 1.51
N SER A 111 -5.19 -1.73 1.11
CA SER A 111 -5.47 -1.30 -0.26
C SER A 111 -4.38 -0.39 -0.78
N GLY A 112 -3.91 -0.65 -2.01
CA GLY A 112 -2.89 0.15 -2.67
C GLY A 112 -3.24 0.43 -4.12
N TYR A 113 -2.87 1.64 -4.59
CA TYR A 113 -3.07 2.07 -5.96
C TYR A 113 -1.75 2.52 -6.60
N SER A 114 -1.45 2.03 -7.82
CA SER A 114 -0.26 2.45 -8.57
C SER A 114 1.03 2.24 -7.76
N GLN A 115 1.79 3.29 -7.42
CA GLN A 115 2.92 3.23 -6.50
C GLN A 115 2.52 2.64 -5.13
N GLY A 116 1.34 2.96 -4.63
CA GLY A 116 0.81 2.37 -3.39
C GLY A 116 0.48 0.87 -3.52
N ALA A 117 0.13 0.41 -4.71
CA ALA A 117 -0.04 -1.02 -4.98
C ALA A 117 1.29 -1.79 -4.84
N GLN A 118 2.39 -1.21 -5.34
CA GLN A 118 3.73 -1.74 -5.08
C GLN A 118 4.00 -1.81 -3.57
N ILE A 119 3.70 -0.72 -2.83
CA ILE A 119 3.93 -0.66 -1.37
C ILE A 119 3.16 -1.76 -0.64
N VAL A 120 1.87 -1.95 -0.91
CA VAL A 120 1.08 -3.04 -0.31
C VAL A 120 1.67 -4.40 -0.66
N GLY A 121 2.03 -4.62 -1.92
CA GLY A 121 2.70 -5.85 -2.34
C GLY A 121 4.05 -6.07 -1.65
N ASP A 122 4.82 -5.00 -1.36
CA ASP A 122 6.10 -5.06 -0.65
C ASP A 122 5.93 -5.33 0.86
N VAL A 123 4.83 -4.86 1.46
CA VAL A 123 4.45 -5.21 2.83
C VAL A 123 4.12 -6.71 2.93
N LEU A 124 3.37 -7.24 1.99
CA LEU A 124 2.93 -8.65 1.99
C LEU A 124 4.03 -9.61 1.55
N GLY A 125 4.71 -9.32 0.45
CA GLY A 125 5.62 -10.24 -0.23
C GLY A 125 7.12 -9.94 -0.05
N GLY A 126 7.45 -8.82 0.59
CA GLY A 126 8.81 -8.29 0.61
C GLY A 126 9.09 -7.39 -0.59
N GLY A 127 9.89 -6.37 -0.37
CA GLY A 127 10.26 -5.38 -1.37
C GLY A 127 11.74 -5.42 -1.74
N GLY A 128 12.12 -4.48 -2.58
CA GLY A 128 13.48 -4.31 -3.08
C GLY A 128 13.59 -4.54 -4.57
N GLY A 129 14.52 -3.86 -5.20
CA GLY A 129 14.75 -3.95 -6.62
C GLY A 129 15.22 -2.64 -7.25
N VAL A 130 15.32 -2.64 -8.58
CA VAL A 130 15.68 -1.46 -9.37
C VAL A 130 14.46 -1.04 -10.19
N PHE A 131 14.11 0.24 -10.11
CA PHE A 131 12.89 0.80 -10.68
C PHE A 131 13.16 2.00 -11.59
N PHE A 132 12.23 2.92 -11.69
CA PHE A 132 12.32 4.11 -12.54
C PHE A 132 13.64 4.87 -12.33
N ASN A 133 14.22 5.37 -13.42
CA ASN A 133 15.50 6.09 -13.44
C ASN A 133 16.67 5.32 -12.80
N ASN A 134 16.60 3.98 -12.81
CA ASN A 134 17.59 3.08 -12.19
C ASN A 134 17.79 3.33 -10.67
N CYS A 135 16.80 3.88 -9.98
CA CYS A 135 16.86 3.97 -8.54
C CYS A 135 16.80 2.57 -7.91
N THR A 136 17.41 2.40 -6.76
CA THR A 136 17.44 1.12 -6.04
C THR A 136 16.67 1.23 -4.73
N GLN A 137 15.63 0.41 -4.59
CA GLN A 137 14.92 0.20 -3.33
C GLN A 137 15.65 -0.89 -2.53
N PRO A 138 16.04 -0.63 -1.27
CA PRO A 138 16.55 -1.67 -0.38
C PRO A 138 15.50 -2.77 -0.15
N ALA A 139 15.96 -3.99 0.09
CA ALA A 139 15.05 -5.08 0.47
C ALA A 139 14.40 -4.82 1.84
N ASN A 140 13.12 -5.13 1.95
CA ASN A 140 12.42 -5.21 3.21
C ASN A 140 11.82 -6.61 3.41
N ALA A 141 11.63 -7.00 4.68
CA ALA A 141 11.00 -8.27 5.02
C ALA A 141 9.50 -8.26 4.65
N ALA A 142 8.99 -9.42 4.31
CA ALA A 142 7.57 -9.67 4.11
C ALA A 142 6.85 -9.97 5.43
N LEU A 143 5.53 -9.81 5.47
CA LEU A 143 4.69 -10.35 6.53
C LEU A 143 4.54 -11.88 6.38
N ASP A 144 4.35 -12.56 7.50
CA ASP A 144 4.00 -13.98 7.52
C ASP A 144 2.48 -14.14 7.68
N PRO A 145 1.76 -14.76 6.71
CA PRO A 145 0.31 -14.93 6.79
C PRO A 145 -0.14 -15.88 7.91
N THR A 146 0.78 -16.57 8.59
CA THR A 146 0.47 -17.51 9.67
C THR A 146 0.58 -16.90 11.06
N THR A 147 1.23 -15.74 11.17
CA THR A 147 1.47 -15.04 12.44
C THR A 147 0.95 -13.59 12.39
N SER A 148 0.69 -12.99 13.57
CA SER A 148 0.33 -11.57 13.64
C SER A 148 1.52 -10.70 13.20
N PRO A 149 1.26 -9.65 12.40
CA PRO A 149 -0.02 -9.13 11.95
C PRO A 149 -0.58 -9.80 10.67
N GLY A 150 0.21 -10.61 9.93
CA GLY A 150 -0.16 -11.15 8.64
C GLY A 150 -1.44 -12.01 8.66
N ASN A 151 -1.67 -12.78 9.73
CA ASN A 151 -2.87 -13.61 9.90
C ASN A 151 -4.14 -12.82 10.28
N LYS A 152 -4.00 -11.50 10.51
CA LYS A 152 -5.13 -10.59 10.73
C LYS A 152 -5.62 -9.94 9.45
N ILE A 153 -4.86 -10.07 8.36
CA ILE A 153 -5.21 -9.52 7.05
C ILE A 153 -6.26 -10.44 6.42
N VAL A 154 -7.49 -9.94 6.34
CA VAL A 154 -8.62 -10.68 5.76
C VAL A 154 -8.84 -10.34 4.29
N ALA A 155 -8.39 -9.17 3.83
CA ALA A 155 -8.43 -8.77 2.42
C ALA A 155 -7.27 -7.83 2.10
N ALA A 156 -6.71 -7.98 0.90
CA ALA A 156 -5.76 -7.04 0.33
C ALA A 156 -6.13 -6.77 -1.13
N LEU A 157 -6.05 -5.52 -1.53
CA LEU A 157 -6.41 -5.03 -2.85
C LEU A 157 -5.25 -4.24 -3.43
N VAL A 158 -4.88 -4.52 -4.66
CA VAL A 158 -3.90 -3.72 -5.40
C VAL A 158 -4.48 -3.36 -6.76
N PHE A 159 -4.42 -2.08 -7.13
CA PHE A 159 -4.97 -1.55 -8.37
C PHE A 159 -3.85 -0.93 -9.21
N GLY A 160 -3.72 -1.37 -10.46
CA GLY A 160 -2.70 -0.83 -11.37
C GLY A 160 -1.29 -1.02 -10.85
N ASP A 161 -0.97 -2.19 -10.27
CA ASP A 161 0.32 -2.49 -9.65
C ASP A 161 1.47 -2.41 -10.65
N THR A 162 2.47 -1.55 -10.40
CA THR A 162 3.69 -1.46 -11.19
C THR A 162 4.44 -2.80 -11.26
N ARG A 163 4.22 -3.67 -10.26
CA ARG A 163 4.88 -4.97 -10.12
C ARG A 163 3.96 -6.16 -10.40
N HIS A 164 2.87 -5.95 -11.15
CA HIS A 164 1.93 -6.98 -11.56
C HIS A 164 2.63 -8.13 -12.29
N VAL A 165 2.22 -9.37 -12.01
CA VAL A 165 2.75 -10.58 -12.64
C VAL A 165 1.62 -11.35 -13.29
N ALA A 166 1.79 -11.71 -14.54
CA ALA A 166 0.81 -12.46 -15.33
C ALA A 166 0.38 -13.78 -14.67
N GLY A 167 -0.90 -14.14 -14.84
CA GLY A 167 -1.42 -15.46 -14.53
C GLY A 167 -1.42 -15.86 -13.05
N GLN A 168 -1.34 -14.89 -12.12
CA GLN A 168 -1.46 -15.23 -10.70
C GLN A 168 -2.92 -15.47 -10.31
N PRO A 169 -3.21 -16.37 -9.34
CA PRO A 169 -4.58 -16.79 -9.02
C PRO A 169 -5.44 -15.67 -8.41
N TYR A 170 -4.83 -14.59 -7.97
CA TYR A 170 -5.51 -13.42 -7.41
C TYR A 170 -5.70 -12.28 -8.42
N ASN A 171 -5.22 -12.44 -9.65
CA ASN A 171 -5.40 -11.44 -10.69
C ASN A 171 -6.85 -11.39 -11.16
N VAL A 172 -7.36 -10.19 -11.34
CA VAL A 172 -8.69 -9.93 -11.86
C VAL A 172 -8.65 -8.89 -12.98
N GLU A 173 -9.71 -8.84 -13.78
CA GLU A 173 -9.91 -7.96 -14.92
C GLU A 173 -9.11 -8.38 -16.18
N SER A 174 -9.31 -7.63 -17.24
CA SER A 174 -8.81 -7.97 -18.59
C SER A 174 -7.30 -8.01 -18.74
N GLY A 175 -6.55 -7.43 -17.79
CA GLY A 175 -5.08 -7.45 -17.74
C GLY A 175 -4.50 -8.56 -16.85
N ALA A 176 -5.31 -9.53 -16.41
CA ALA A 176 -4.88 -10.61 -15.50
C ALA A 176 -3.66 -11.40 -16.02
N ASP A 177 -3.56 -11.56 -17.34
CA ASP A 177 -2.47 -12.29 -18.00
C ASP A 177 -1.36 -11.35 -18.54
N ALA A 178 -1.44 -10.06 -18.24
CA ALA A 178 -0.41 -9.10 -18.58
C ALA A 178 0.70 -9.04 -17.51
N THR A 179 1.79 -8.38 -17.86
CA THR A 179 2.92 -8.15 -16.95
C THR A 179 3.15 -6.64 -16.82
N GLY A 180 3.31 -6.18 -15.60
CA GLY A 180 3.57 -4.78 -15.27
C GLY A 180 4.98 -4.32 -15.62
N LEU A 181 5.29 -3.06 -15.30
CA LEU A 181 6.58 -2.43 -15.62
C LEU A 181 7.77 -3.13 -14.93
N PHE A 182 7.58 -3.58 -13.69
CA PHE A 182 8.63 -4.17 -12.85
C PHE A 182 8.13 -5.43 -12.14
N PRO A 183 7.84 -6.51 -12.87
CA PRO A 183 7.17 -7.68 -12.29
C PRO A 183 7.96 -8.29 -11.15
N ARG A 184 7.24 -8.73 -10.11
CA ARG A 184 7.83 -9.49 -9.00
C ARG A 184 8.35 -10.83 -9.47
N SER A 185 9.41 -11.30 -8.86
CA SER A 185 10.00 -12.60 -9.16
C SER A 185 10.60 -13.24 -7.91
N GLY A 186 11.03 -14.50 -8.04
CA GLY A 186 11.73 -15.23 -6.98
C GLY A 186 10.97 -15.25 -5.67
N ASP A 187 11.67 -15.05 -4.57
CA ASP A 187 11.12 -15.13 -3.20
C ASP A 187 10.03 -14.10 -2.93
N GLN A 188 10.12 -12.90 -3.51
CA GLN A 188 9.10 -11.85 -3.33
C GLN A 188 7.75 -12.28 -3.91
N LEU A 189 7.74 -12.91 -5.09
CA LEU A 189 6.52 -13.44 -5.68
C LEU A 189 6.01 -14.67 -4.91
N ALA A 190 6.91 -15.59 -4.56
CA ALA A 190 6.55 -16.78 -3.80
C ALA A 190 5.92 -16.43 -2.43
N THR A 191 6.48 -15.43 -1.75
CA THR A 191 5.94 -14.97 -0.47
C THR A 191 4.61 -14.23 -0.63
N LEU A 192 4.48 -13.35 -1.64
CA LEU A 192 3.21 -12.69 -1.96
C LEU A 192 2.11 -13.72 -2.24
N ASN A 193 2.43 -14.80 -2.94
CA ASN A 193 1.50 -15.88 -3.27
C ASN A 193 0.96 -16.62 -2.05
N ARG A 194 1.62 -16.54 -0.89
CA ARG A 194 1.06 -17.08 0.37
C ARG A 194 -0.18 -16.32 0.84
N PHE A 195 -0.41 -15.10 0.34
CA PHE A 195 -1.61 -14.31 0.59
C PHE A 195 -2.69 -14.47 -0.49
N SER A 196 -2.53 -15.37 -1.46
CA SER A 196 -3.43 -15.49 -2.63
C SER A 196 -4.90 -15.61 -2.26
N SER A 197 -5.25 -16.24 -1.13
CA SER A 197 -6.64 -16.43 -0.70
C SER A 197 -7.32 -15.16 -0.21
N VAL A 198 -6.54 -14.12 0.12
CA VAL A 198 -7.01 -12.83 0.66
C VAL A 198 -6.55 -11.65 -0.20
N LEU A 199 -5.94 -11.89 -1.37
CA LEU A 199 -5.42 -10.86 -2.27
C LEU A 199 -6.27 -10.79 -3.54
N ARG A 200 -6.50 -9.57 -4.06
CA ARG A 200 -6.94 -9.30 -5.43
C ARG A 200 -6.08 -8.21 -6.07
N SER A 201 -5.62 -8.50 -7.28
CA SER A 201 -4.85 -7.57 -8.12
C SER A 201 -5.69 -7.17 -9.33
N TYR A 202 -6.17 -5.92 -9.34
CA TYR A 202 -6.96 -5.34 -10.40
C TYR A 202 -6.05 -4.77 -11.47
N CYS A 203 -6.06 -5.37 -12.66
CA CYS A 203 -5.32 -4.89 -13.82
C CYS A 203 -6.19 -4.93 -15.07
N VAL A 204 -6.32 -3.80 -15.76
CA VAL A 204 -7.04 -3.71 -17.04
C VAL A 204 -6.04 -3.74 -18.19
N ALA A 205 -6.37 -4.45 -19.27
CA ALA A 205 -5.46 -4.70 -20.40
C ALA A 205 -4.91 -3.42 -21.07
N THR A 206 -5.62 -2.31 -20.96
CA THR A 206 -5.21 -1.00 -21.49
C THR A 206 -4.42 -0.15 -20.51
N ASP A 207 -4.21 -0.61 -19.26
CA ASP A 207 -3.41 0.10 -18.28
C ASP A 207 -1.90 -0.07 -18.58
N PRO A 208 -1.18 1.01 -18.96
CA PRO A 208 0.24 0.92 -19.32
C PRO A 208 1.17 0.59 -18.16
N ILE A 209 0.68 0.61 -16.93
CA ILE A 209 1.47 0.37 -15.72
C ILE A 209 1.44 -1.11 -15.35
N CYS A 210 0.26 -1.68 -15.08
CA CYS A 210 0.13 -3.07 -14.68
C CYS A 210 0.07 -4.04 -15.87
N ALA A 211 -0.36 -3.56 -17.06
CA ALA A 211 -0.38 -4.34 -18.30
C ALA A 211 0.66 -3.85 -19.33
N ALA A 212 1.83 -3.41 -18.87
CA ALA A 212 2.89 -2.86 -19.71
C ALA A 212 3.30 -3.80 -20.85
N SER A 213 3.24 -5.12 -20.67
CA SER A 213 3.53 -6.11 -21.70
C SER A 213 2.59 -6.07 -22.89
N TYR A 214 1.41 -5.44 -22.77
CA TYR A 214 0.45 -5.27 -23.87
C TYR A 214 0.70 -4.01 -24.70
N GLY A 215 1.58 -3.10 -24.22
CA GLY A 215 2.05 -1.95 -24.98
C GLY A 215 1.03 -0.83 -25.15
N SER A 216 0.04 -0.71 -24.27
CA SER A 216 -0.87 0.44 -24.27
C SER A 216 -0.11 1.72 -23.87
N GLU A 217 -0.47 2.83 -24.51
CA GLU A 217 0.06 4.16 -24.17
C GLU A 217 -1.00 5.06 -23.51
N ASP A 218 -2.25 4.58 -23.39
CA ASP A 218 -3.36 5.34 -22.81
C ASP A 218 -3.42 5.15 -21.29
N ALA A 219 -2.99 6.18 -20.55
CA ALA A 219 -3.02 6.19 -19.10
C ALA A 219 -4.42 6.44 -18.50
N THR A 220 -5.44 6.74 -19.29
CA THR A 220 -6.79 7.05 -18.80
C THR A 220 -7.36 5.91 -17.97
N THR A 221 -7.18 4.68 -18.41
CA THR A 221 -7.64 3.49 -17.68
C THR A 221 -6.99 3.37 -16.31
N HIS A 222 -5.70 3.71 -16.22
CA HIS A 222 -4.98 3.71 -14.94
C HIS A 222 -5.63 4.64 -13.90
N LEU A 223 -6.23 5.73 -14.34
CA LEU A 223 -6.83 6.75 -13.47
C LEU A 223 -8.28 6.44 -13.04
N THR A 224 -8.94 5.44 -13.63
CA THR A 224 -10.38 5.21 -13.48
C THR A 224 -10.78 4.00 -12.64
N TYR A 225 -9.84 3.29 -12.02
CA TYR A 225 -10.14 2.09 -11.22
C TYR A 225 -11.24 2.31 -10.18
N PHE A 226 -11.18 3.42 -9.46
CA PHE A 226 -12.13 3.71 -8.38
C PHE A 226 -13.48 4.26 -8.87
N ASP A 227 -13.59 4.60 -10.15
CA ASP A 227 -14.86 4.94 -10.76
C ASP A 227 -15.61 3.70 -11.26
N VAL A 228 -14.86 2.66 -11.64
CA VAL A 228 -15.41 1.45 -12.24
C VAL A 228 -15.54 0.30 -11.23
N TYR A 229 -14.54 0.08 -10.38
CA TYR A 229 -14.44 -1.15 -9.59
C TYR A 229 -14.72 -0.98 -8.09
N THR A 230 -15.00 0.24 -7.60
CA THR A 230 -15.22 0.49 -6.16
C THR A 230 -16.25 -0.45 -5.55
N ASP A 231 -17.43 -0.57 -6.17
CA ASP A 231 -18.52 -1.37 -5.59
C ASP A 231 -18.22 -2.86 -5.59
N ALA A 232 -17.63 -3.38 -6.67
CA ALA A 232 -17.23 -4.78 -6.78
C ALA A 232 -16.12 -5.13 -5.79
N ALA A 233 -15.12 -4.25 -5.64
CA ALA A 233 -14.02 -4.42 -4.70
C ALA A 233 -14.51 -4.36 -3.25
N ALA A 234 -15.36 -3.37 -2.91
CA ALA A 234 -15.94 -3.24 -1.57
C ALA A 234 -16.84 -4.45 -1.22
N GLY A 235 -17.64 -4.93 -2.17
CA GLY A 235 -18.46 -6.13 -1.99
C GLY A 235 -17.62 -7.35 -1.67
N TRP A 236 -16.51 -7.55 -2.39
CA TRP A 236 -15.59 -8.65 -2.12
C TRP A 236 -14.92 -8.52 -0.74
N VAL A 237 -14.49 -7.32 -0.33
CA VAL A 237 -13.90 -7.12 1.01
C VAL A 237 -14.91 -7.49 2.10
N LYS A 238 -16.17 -7.06 1.98
CA LYS A 238 -17.23 -7.40 2.95
C LYS A 238 -17.48 -8.91 3.02
N GLU A 239 -17.44 -9.62 1.90
CA GLU A 239 -17.51 -11.08 1.86
C GLU A 239 -16.32 -11.72 2.60
N MET A 240 -15.11 -11.20 2.45
CA MET A 240 -13.92 -11.69 3.14
C MET A 240 -13.98 -11.42 4.65
N VAL A 241 -14.49 -10.27 5.06
CA VAL A 241 -14.75 -9.93 6.47
C VAL A 241 -15.74 -10.93 7.09
N SER A 242 -16.87 -11.18 6.42
CA SER A 242 -17.89 -12.13 6.90
C SER A 242 -17.33 -13.56 7.01
N LYS A 243 -16.57 -14.02 6.03
CA LYS A 243 -15.89 -15.34 6.09
C LYS A 243 -14.91 -15.47 7.25
N ALA A 244 -14.25 -14.38 7.64
CA ALA A 244 -13.35 -14.37 8.78
C ALA A 244 -14.12 -14.46 10.10
N GLU A 245 -15.31 -13.86 10.19
CA GLU A 245 -16.22 -13.97 11.36
C GLU A 245 -16.75 -15.37 11.56
N ASP A 246 -17.19 -16.02 10.49
CA ASP A 246 -17.70 -17.40 10.53
C ASP A 246 -16.63 -18.38 11.04
N LYS A 247 -15.38 -18.20 10.62
CA LYS A 247 -14.26 -19.03 11.12
C LYS A 247 -13.99 -18.83 12.60
N SER A 248 -14.11 -17.60 13.10
CA SER A 248 -13.90 -17.29 14.52
C SER A 248 -15.00 -17.91 15.39
N SER A 249 -16.25 -17.87 14.95
CA SER A 249 -17.40 -18.41 15.70
C SER A 249 -17.38 -19.95 15.79
N THR A 250 -16.94 -20.64 14.75
CA THR A 250 -16.84 -22.11 14.75
C THR A 250 -15.73 -22.64 15.66
N THR A 251 -14.68 -21.86 15.91
CA THR A 251 -13.59 -22.26 16.80
C THR A 251 -13.96 -22.10 18.29
N SER A 252 -14.98 -21.32 18.61
CA SER A 252 -15.45 -21.04 20.00
C SER A 252 -16.40 -22.09 20.59
N THR A 253 -16.90 -23.04 19.80
CA THR A 253 -17.77 -24.11 20.26
C THR A 253 -16.97 -25.36 20.63
N THR A 254 -16.09 -25.28 21.63
CA THR A 254 -15.65 -26.44 22.38
C THR A 254 -16.80 -26.86 23.30
N PRO A 255 -17.35 -28.09 23.22
CA PRO A 255 -18.40 -28.51 24.14
C PRO A 255 -17.83 -28.48 25.57
N SER A 256 -18.39 -27.64 26.40
CA SER A 256 -18.17 -27.64 27.86
C SER A 256 -18.60 -29.04 28.33
N ALA A 257 -17.63 -29.90 28.58
CA ALA A 257 -17.87 -31.19 29.19
C ALA A 257 -18.44 -30.93 30.61
N THR A 258 -19.76 -31.09 30.73
CA THR A 258 -20.44 -31.14 32.01
C THR A 258 -19.86 -32.30 32.81
N MET A 259 -18.98 -32.00 33.76
CA MET A 259 -18.56 -32.93 34.78
C MET A 259 -19.76 -33.27 35.65
N GLN A 260 -20.45 -34.37 35.36
CA GLN A 260 -21.34 -34.98 36.27
C GLN A 260 -20.51 -35.58 37.43
N SER A 261 -20.59 -34.92 38.56
CA SER A 261 -20.06 -35.42 39.84
C SER A 261 -20.91 -36.60 40.30
N THR A 262 -20.46 -37.80 40.02
CA THR A 262 -20.95 -39.01 40.68
C THR A 262 -20.10 -39.27 41.91
N THR A 263 -20.68 -38.92 43.05
CA THR A 263 -20.18 -39.34 44.37
C THR A 263 -20.37 -40.85 44.51
N GLN A 264 -19.29 -41.62 44.45
CA GLN A 264 -19.28 -43.03 44.84
C GLN A 264 -18.30 -43.20 45.97
N SER A 265 -18.88 -43.38 47.15
CA SER A 265 -18.19 -43.89 48.34
C SER A 265 -17.87 -45.37 48.15
N THR A 266 -16.62 -45.76 48.26
CA THR A 266 -16.23 -47.11 48.61
C THR A 266 -14.95 -47.17 49.43
N THR A 267 -15.08 -47.84 50.48
CA THR A 267 -14.33 -48.32 51.59
C THR A 267 -12.91 -48.82 51.25
N THR A 268 -12.00 -48.50 52.19
CA THR A 268 -10.65 -49.03 52.45
C THR A 268 -10.45 -50.51 52.25
N THR A 269 -9.35 -50.90 51.59
CA THR A 269 -8.51 -52.03 52.06
C THR A 269 -7.04 -51.80 51.69
N ALA A 270 -6.20 -51.81 52.69
CA ALA A 270 -4.75 -51.71 52.58
C ALA A 270 -4.16 -53.02 52.07
N SER A 271 -3.19 -52.98 51.19
CA SER A 271 -2.14 -54.01 51.14
C SER A 271 -0.83 -53.41 50.62
N SER A 272 0.14 -53.50 51.45
CA SER A 272 1.56 -53.25 51.26
C SER A 272 2.16 -54.17 50.20
N ASN A 273 3.02 -53.64 49.30
CA ASN A 273 4.32 -54.29 49.05
C ASN A 273 5.31 -53.32 48.37
N SER A 274 6.45 -53.35 48.99
CA SER A 274 7.74 -52.73 48.64
C SER A 274 8.34 -53.32 47.36
N ASN A 275 8.98 -52.52 46.50
CA ASN A 275 10.40 -52.70 46.16
C ASN A 275 10.93 -51.57 45.23
N SER A 276 11.93 -50.89 45.71
CA SER A 276 13.28 -50.63 45.21
C SER A 276 13.52 -50.08 43.80
N SER A 277 14.13 -48.88 43.82
CA SER A 277 15.37 -48.48 43.11
C SER A 277 15.31 -48.24 41.58
N ALA A 278 15.51 -46.99 41.19
CA ALA A 278 16.75 -46.53 40.56
C ALA A 278 16.68 -45.04 40.28
N ILE A 279 17.65 -44.37 40.87
CA ILE A 279 18.06 -42.97 40.63
C ILE A 279 18.80 -42.92 39.30
N LEU A 280 18.41 -42.02 38.42
CA LEU A 280 19.32 -41.46 37.41
C LEU A 280 19.06 -39.96 37.33
N THR A 281 19.91 -39.25 38.02
CA THR A 281 20.18 -37.80 37.84
C THR A 281 20.94 -37.58 36.54
N SER A 282 20.46 -36.71 35.69
CA SER A 282 21.30 -36.02 34.73
C SER A 282 20.93 -34.54 34.67
N SER A 283 21.78 -33.79 35.34
CA SER A 283 21.94 -32.36 35.26
C SER A 283 22.50 -31.98 33.89
N SER A 284 21.86 -31.06 33.20
CA SER A 284 22.50 -30.36 32.07
C SER A 284 22.48 -28.87 32.33
N ALA A 285 23.69 -28.35 32.38
CA ALA A 285 24.04 -27.00 32.68
C ALA A 285 23.66 -26.04 31.55
N VAL A 286 23.21 -24.85 31.95
CA VAL A 286 23.10 -23.63 31.17
C VAL A 286 24.48 -23.00 30.98
N PRO A 287 24.90 -22.57 29.81
CA PRO A 287 26.00 -21.64 29.67
C PRO A 287 25.49 -20.21 29.56
N THR A 288 25.70 -19.47 30.65
CA THR A 288 25.69 -18.01 30.67
C THR A 288 27.04 -17.52 30.15
N SER A 289 27.09 -16.63 29.20
CA SER A 289 27.93 -15.44 29.18
C SER A 289 28.15 -14.91 27.74
N TYR A 290 27.57 -13.74 27.42
CA TYR A 290 28.19 -12.84 26.48
C TYR A 290 28.56 -11.55 27.20
N ARG A 291 29.86 -11.34 27.30
CA ARG A 291 30.53 -10.15 27.84
C ARG A 291 30.31 -8.98 26.86
N SER A 292 29.85 -7.87 27.40
CA SER A 292 29.89 -6.56 26.79
C SER A 292 31.33 -6.04 26.73
N ALA A 293 31.79 -5.60 25.58
CA ALA A 293 33.00 -4.83 25.40
C ALA A 293 32.66 -3.33 25.26
N PRO A 294 33.44 -2.42 25.83
CA PRO A 294 33.14 -0.99 25.81
C PRO A 294 33.66 -0.34 24.54
N PHE A 295 32.82 0.55 23.98
CA PHE A 295 33.20 1.42 22.87
C PHE A 295 34.17 2.51 23.36
N GLY A 296 35.38 2.50 22.83
CA GLY A 296 36.36 3.55 22.97
C GLY A 296 36.02 4.77 22.14
N ASN A 297 36.08 5.89 22.81
CA ASN A 297 35.95 7.24 22.24
C ASN A 297 37.25 7.60 21.55
N SER A 298 37.23 7.84 20.23
CA SER A 298 38.33 8.43 19.47
C SER A 298 37.91 9.75 18.89
N THR A 299 38.34 10.80 19.54
CA THR A 299 38.34 12.19 19.07
C THR A 299 39.48 12.34 18.06
N THR A 300 39.18 12.69 16.84
CA THR A 300 40.19 13.24 15.92
C THR A 300 39.71 14.56 15.37
N ASN A 301 40.44 15.59 15.73
CA ASN A 301 40.48 16.93 15.17
C ASN A 301 40.79 16.86 13.66
N SER A 302 40.02 17.59 12.85
CA SER A 302 40.45 17.94 11.50
C SER A 302 40.08 19.38 11.18
N THR A 303 41.10 20.09 10.98
CA THR A 303 41.30 21.45 10.52
C THR A 303 40.49 21.84 9.29
N SER A 304 39.90 23.03 9.39
CA SER A 304 39.31 23.81 8.31
C SER A 304 40.34 24.26 7.29
N SER A 305 40.03 24.09 6.00
CA SER A 305 40.67 24.85 4.93
C SER A 305 39.58 25.50 4.04
N THR A 306 39.51 26.79 4.17
CA THR A 306 38.82 27.76 3.30
C THR A 306 39.51 27.82 1.95
N VAL A 307 38.76 27.64 0.85
CA VAL A 307 39.18 28.08 -0.48
C VAL A 307 38.08 28.91 -1.08
N SER A 308 38.41 30.21 -1.23
CA SER A 308 37.69 31.18 -2.04
C SER A 308 38.08 31.03 -3.50
N SER A 309 37.11 31.13 -4.42
CA SER A 309 37.31 31.65 -5.78
C SER A 309 35.96 31.84 -6.46
N SER A 310 35.57 33.02 -6.63
CA SER A 310 35.62 33.94 -7.76
C SER A 310 34.65 33.63 -8.89
N THR A 311 33.62 34.47 -8.94
CA THR A 311 32.65 34.75 -9.99
C THR A 311 33.29 35.02 -11.35
N LYS A 312 32.72 34.47 -12.42
CA LYS A 312 32.83 35.03 -13.76
C LYS A 312 31.48 34.92 -14.48
N ALA A 313 30.86 36.06 -14.63
CA ALA A 313 29.71 36.27 -15.50
C ALA A 313 30.17 36.27 -16.96
N THR A 314 29.41 35.59 -17.82
CA THR A 314 29.51 35.78 -19.26
C THR A 314 28.08 35.90 -19.82
N THR A 315 27.78 37.10 -20.21
CA THR A 315 26.65 37.51 -21.05
C THR A 315 26.87 37.01 -22.47
N ALA A 316 25.88 36.38 -23.07
CA ALA A 316 25.80 36.25 -24.52
C ALA A 316 24.36 36.34 -25.01
N SER A 317 24.22 37.16 -25.99
CA SER A 317 23.14 37.86 -26.62
C SER A 317 22.08 36.97 -27.31
N LEU A 318 20.86 37.52 -27.35
CA LEU A 318 19.76 37.16 -28.27
C LEU A 318 20.20 37.29 -29.74
N SER A 319 19.73 36.33 -30.54
CA SER A 319 19.44 36.58 -31.97
C SER A 319 18.15 35.88 -32.35
N THR A 320 17.16 36.70 -32.62
CA THR A 320 15.90 36.44 -33.31
C THR A 320 16.16 36.16 -34.78
N SER A 321 15.53 35.14 -35.33
CA SER A 321 15.30 35.08 -36.77
C SER A 321 13.90 34.48 -37.03
N SER A 322 13.07 35.31 -37.54
CA SER A 322 11.75 35.06 -38.15
C SER A 322 11.92 34.53 -39.58
N SER A 323 11.11 33.56 -39.99
CA SER A 323 10.74 33.34 -41.42
C SER A 323 9.41 32.61 -41.54
N THR A 324 8.47 33.39 -41.86
CA THR A 324 7.48 33.43 -42.98
C THR A 324 6.90 32.10 -43.50
N ALA A 325 5.57 32.13 -43.54
CA ALA A 325 4.63 31.19 -44.13
C ALA A 325 4.77 31.04 -45.63
N SER A 326 4.39 29.88 -46.16
CA SER A 326 3.82 29.76 -47.51
C SER A 326 2.82 28.59 -47.54
N THR A 327 1.59 28.95 -47.82
CA THR A 327 0.47 28.17 -48.24
C THR A 327 0.67 27.61 -49.64
N THR A 328 0.26 26.36 -49.91
CA THR A 328 -0.28 25.99 -51.23
C THR A 328 -1.23 24.80 -51.11
N SER A 329 -2.38 25.00 -51.68
CA SER A 329 -3.53 24.12 -51.83
C SER A 329 -3.33 23.07 -52.92
N GLY A 330 -4.09 21.96 -52.84
CA GLY A 330 -4.54 21.29 -54.04
C GLY A 330 -4.55 19.77 -54.01
N VAL A 331 -5.74 19.27 -54.12
CA VAL A 331 -6.38 18.37 -55.07
C VAL A 331 -6.50 16.88 -54.68
N THR A 332 -7.74 16.54 -54.51
CA THR A 332 -8.54 15.28 -54.68
C THR A 332 -7.93 14.13 -55.47
N GLY A 333 -8.20 12.90 -55.00
CA GLY A 333 -8.12 11.67 -55.77
C GLY A 333 -8.64 10.45 -55.00
N SER A 334 -9.90 10.11 -55.26
CA SER A 334 -10.51 8.82 -54.88
C SER A 334 -10.02 7.72 -55.82
N THR A 335 -9.74 6.51 -55.31
CA THR A 335 -10.08 5.25 -55.99
C THR A 335 -10.10 4.05 -55.04
N THR A 336 -11.08 3.27 -55.26
CA THR A 336 -11.63 2.02 -54.77
C THR A 336 -10.71 0.79 -54.80
N SER A 337 -10.98 -0.13 -53.86
CA SER A 337 -11.06 -1.62 -53.89
C SER A 337 -9.83 -2.46 -54.30
N SER A 338 -9.51 -3.40 -53.46
CA SER A 338 -9.84 -4.83 -53.64
C SER A 338 -9.19 -5.74 -52.58
N SER A 339 -9.97 -6.64 -52.06
CA SER A 339 -9.67 -7.80 -51.23
C SER A 339 -8.71 -8.78 -51.93
N GLN A 340 -7.72 -9.30 -51.19
CA GLN A 340 -7.19 -10.65 -51.46
C GLN A 340 -6.75 -11.33 -50.17
N THR A 341 -7.40 -12.45 -49.90
CA THR A 341 -7.08 -13.49 -48.96
C THR A 341 -5.83 -14.24 -49.40
N ALA A 342 -4.81 -14.36 -48.56
CA ALA A 342 -3.73 -15.32 -48.75
C ALA A 342 -3.41 -15.99 -47.44
N ALA A 343 -3.65 -17.28 -47.36
CA ALA A 343 -3.17 -18.17 -46.32
C ALA A 343 -1.66 -18.29 -46.38
N ALA A 344 -0.98 -18.16 -45.23
CA ALA A 344 0.46 -18.44 -45.11
C ALA A 344 0.70 -19.41 -43.96
N THR A 345 1.38 -20.43 -44.31
CA THR A 345 1.91 -21.62 -43.66
C THR A 345 2.83 -21.30 -42.50
N ILE A 346 2.70 -22.05 -41.39
CA ILE A 346 3.50 -21.99 -40.19
C ILE A 346 4.83 -22.71 -40.42
N ALA A 347 5.93 -22.04 -40.09
CA ALA A 347 7.25 -22.67 -39.89
C ALA A 347 7.78 -22.25 -38.50
N PRO A 348 8.41 -23.16 -37.74
CA PRO A 348 8.94 -22.86 -36.40
C PRO A 348 10.32 -22.17 -36.49
N VAL A 349 10.48 -21.06 -35.80
CA VAL A 349 11.80 -20.41 -35.66
C VAL A 349 12.16 -20.36 -34.17
N ASN A 350 13.17 -21.13 -33.82
CA ASN A 350 13.95 -20.94 -32.61
C ASN A 350 14.69 -19.60 -32.69
N GLY A 351 14.49 -18.70 -31.75
CA GLY A 351 15.21 -17.44 -31.72
C GLY A 351 15.19 -16.81 -30.33
N ALA A 352 16.37 -16.80 -29.72
CA ALA A 352 16.65 -16.06 -28.48
C ALA A 352 16.26 -14.59 -28.63
N THR A 353 15.30 -14.13 -27.85
CA THR A 353 14.89 -12.72 -27.81
C THR A 353 15.86 -11.91 -26.96
N ARG A 354 16.61 -11.08 -27.64
CA ARG A 354 17.35 -9.93 -27.11
C ARG A 354 16.38 -8.98 -26.42
N ALA A 355 16.61 -8.68 -25.14
CA ALA A 355 15.98 -7.56 -24.45
C ALA A 355 16.43 -6.26 -25.12
N GLN A 356 15.56 -5.62 -25.88
CA GLN A 356 15.77 -4.26 -26.41
C GLN A 356 14.82 -3.29 -25.72
N GLY A 357 15.40 -2.41 -24.94
CA GLY A 357 15.15 -0.99 -24.71
C GLY A 357 13.70 -0.48 -24.61
N TYR A 358 13.09 -0.60 -23.44
CA TYR A 358 11.85 0.10 -23.09
C TYR A 358 12.08 1.52 -22.50
N SER A 359 13.28 2.07 -22.60
CA SER A 359 13.64 3.35 -21.95
C SER A 359 12.88 4.60 -22.46
N GLY A 360 12.34 4.55 -23.68
CA GLY A 360 11.68 5.74 -24.28
C GLY A 360 10.20 5.89 -23.89
N VAL A 361 9.49 4.77 -23.72
CA VAL A 361 8.05 4.76 -23.44
C VAL A 361 7.78 5.10 -21.98
N ILE A 362 8.67 4.68 -21.07
CA ILE A 362 8.52 4.88 -19.63
C ILE A 362 8.53 6.38 -19.25
N LEU A 363 9.37 7.18 -19.86
CA LEU A 363 9.43 8.63 -19.62
C LEU A 363 8.17 9.37 -20.11
N SER A 364 7.54 8.88 -21.19
CA SER A 364 6.32 9.46 -21.72
C SER A 364 5.11 9.20 -20.81
N VAL A 365 4.98 7.97 -20.26
CA VAL A 365 3.87 7.60 -19.38
C VAL A 365 3.94 8.30 -18.03
N MET A 366 5.13 8.45 -17.45
CA MET A 366 5.29 9.19 -16.18
C MET A 366 5.10 10.70 -16.37
N GLY A 367 5.47 11.25 -17.52
CA GLY A 367 5.19 12.66 -17.86
C GLY A 367 3.69 12.93 -17.96
N PHE A 368 2.91 12.03 -18.56
CA PHE A 368 1.45 12.16 -18.64
C PHE A 368 0.75 11.98 -17.29
N LEU A 369 1.21 11.07 -16.44
CA LEU A 369 0.67 10.88 -15.09
C LEU A 369 0.95 12.09 -14.17
N ALA A 370 2.05 12.80 -14.37
CA ALA A 370 2.38 14.02 -13.61
C ALA A 370 1.54 15.24 -14.02
N PHE A 371 1.02 15.29 -15.26
CA PHE A 371 0.17 16.40 -15.75
C PHE A 371 -1.34 16.12 -15.62
N ALA A 372 -1.76 14.90 -15.33
CA ALA A 372 -3.18 14.53 -15.20
C ALA A 372 -3.68 14.55 -13.75
N LEU A 373 -2.82 14.91 -12.80
CA LEU A 373 -3.09 15.08 -11.38
C LEU A 373 -3.01 16.55 -10.98
#